data_18c6f766009521acf35447808db74660
#
_entry.id   18c6f766009521acf35447808db74660
#
_cell.length_a   1.000
_cell.length_b   1.000
_cell.length_c   1.000
_cell.angle_alpha   90.00
_cell.angle_beta   90.00
_cell.angle_gamma   90.00
#
_symmetry.space_group_name_H-M   'P 1'
#
loop_
_entity.id
_entity.type
_entity.pdbx_description
1 polymer ?
#
loop_
_entity_poly.entity_id
_entity_poly.type
_entity_poly.pdbx_seq_one_letter_code
_entity_poly.pdbx_strand_id
1 'polypeptide(L)'
;MKIDQKRSAVKCELPKYLENFTISWKDVPAGHRHTIYWHTDGTDKSKLERLSSIAGDTSLTEGIEVGKIWEALQERFKHMTNGFRHNGIQVTEFPIELQDSLLCGSGLSHLTEVGMSFMNPYGIPYIPGSSIKGILRDAAQMLAYDKTDSLTHDDVNDLFGIVGGSKEDENQVSRMGHLQFLDSFPQEFKNLLDLDILTPHHKSYFQDNGYPHDEEDPIPIPYLVVKKGAKFKLAILHDHHNSSEQEIACSKKVQRIVEYAIEHMGFGAKTSIGYGWMKIDEKKMQKDQENRDKAREAEAKRRQQEADQAKAAALRQAERESLSEDERWAYDLVERVQANNTTNDIKPATIVKQCLKAIDDSATPEQLKALAERLGTKIMEGKLLDQSTKKDPRKDDVFQASEAIKTLMEGKVAKWGGI
;
A
#
# COMPACT_ATOMS: atom_id res chain seq x y z
N MET A 1 23.66 -9.99 28.75
CA MET A 1 22.40 -9.26 28.94
C MET A 1 22.08 -9.21 30.42
N LYS A 2 22.26 -8.05 31.08
CA LYS A 2 21.75 -7.86 32.43
C LYS A 2 20.28 -7.48 32.28
N ILE A 3 19.39 -8.45 32.42
CA ILE A 3 17.99 -8.16 32.68
C ILE A 3 17.95 -7.45 34.03
N ASP A 4 17.29 -6.32 34.10
CA ASP A 4 17.17 -5.55 35.33
C ASP A 4 16.58 -6.45 36.43
N GLN A 5 17.47 -7.01 37.24
CA GLN A 5 17.16 -8.02 38.26
C GLN A 5 16.34 -7.47 39.42
N LYS A 6 16.02 -6.17 39.41
CA LYS A 6 15.26 -5.54 40.50
C LYS A 6 13.77 -5.87 40.54
N ARG A 7 13.22 -6.58 39.52
CA ARG A 7 11.79 -6.91 39.48
C ARG A 7 11.40 -8.35 39.39
N SER A 8 12.31 -9.33 39.30
CA SER A 8 11.94 -10.74 39.46
C SER A 8 13.16 -11.62 39.77
N ALA A 9 13.04 -12.42 40.81
CA ALA A 9 14.03 -13.41 41.21
C ALA A 9 14.02 -14.66 40.31
N VAL A 10 13.79 -14.51 39.00
CA VAL A 10 13.69 -15.63 38.08
C VAL A 10 14.99 -15.78 37.32
N LYS A 11 15.67 -16.91 37.51
CA LYS A 11 16.81 -17.29 36.70
C LYS A 11 16.33 -17.65 35.28
N CYS A 12 16.42 -16.70 34.35
CA CYS A 12 16.36 -17.04 32.95
C CYS A 12 17.72 -17.61 32.53
N GLU A 13 17.77 -18.89 32.17
CA GLU A 13 18.95 -19.47 31.55
C GLU A 13 19.05 -18.99 30.09
N LEU A 14 19.52 -17.77 29.93
CA LEU A 14 19.84 -17.25 28.61
C LEU A 14 21.11 -17.94 28.10
N PRO A 15 21.23 -18.17 26.78
CA PRO A 15 22.48 -18.58 26.18
C PRO A 15 23.62 -17.66 26.62
N LYS A 16 24.77 -18.24 26.97
CA LYS A 16 25.93 -17.51 27.53
C LYS A 16 26.34 -16.27 26.74
N TYR A 17 26.16 -16.28 25.41
CA TYR A 17 26.47 -15.13 24.54
C TYR A 17 25.54 -13.94 24.72
N LEU A 18 24.37 -14.13 25.36
CA LEU A 18 23.40 -13.07 25.66
C LEU A 18 23.50 -12.53 27.09
N GLU A 19 24.32 -13.13 27.96
CA GLU A 19 24.44 -12.73 29.38
C GLU A 19 24.88 -11.27 29.57
N ASN A 20 25.59 -10.71 28.60
CA ASN A 20 26.14 -9.34 28.66
C ASN A 20 25.26 -8.27 27.97
N PHE A 21 24.13 -8.66 27.38
CA PHE A 21 23.21 -7.69 26.77
C PHE A 21 22.22 -7.15 27.81
N THR A 22 22.06 -5.86 27.84
CA THR A 22 20.98 -5.20 28.60
C THR A 22 19.84 -4.88 27.66
N ILE A 23 18.69 -5.54 27.81
CA ILE A 23 17.47 -5.22 27.06
C ILE A 23 16.52 -4.47 28.00
N SER A 24 16.04 -3.33 27.53
CA SER A 24 14.85 -2.72 28.11
C SER A 24 13.62 -3.52 27.69
N TRP A 25 12.85 -4.02 28.65
CA TRP A 25 11.61 -4.75 28.34
C TRP A 25 10.61 -3.90 27.55
N LYS A 26 10.67 -2.58 27.66
CA LYS A 26 9.82 -1.66 26.89
C LYS A 26 10.09 -1.73 25.39
N ASP A 27 11.29 -2.14 25.01
CA ASP A 27 11.71 -2.22 23.60
C ASP A 27 11.54 -3.63 23.00
N VAL A 28 11.00 -4.58 23.79
CA VAL A 28 10.75 -5.94 23.32
C VAL A 28 9.28 -6.12 22.97
N PRO A 29 8.94 -6.46 21.71
CA PRO A 29 7.57 -6.73 21.29
C PRO A 29 6.90 -7.83 22.12
N ALA A 30 5.58 -7.75 22.32
CA ALA A 30 4.81 -8.67 23.12
C ALA A 30 5.01 -10.15 22.71
N GLY A 31 5.02 -10.41 21.41
CA GLY A 31 5.24 -11.75 20.89
C GLY A 31 6.61 -12.33 21.27
N HIS A 32 7.66 -11.50 21.25
CA HIS A 32 8.99 -11.95 21.68
C HIS A 32 9.06 -12.18 23.17
N ARG A 33 8.39 -11.35 23.98
CA ARG A 33 8.28 -11.59 25.42
C ARG A 33 7.52 -12.87 25.72
N HIS A 34 6.54 -13.20 24.91
CA HIS A 34 5.75 -14.40 25.04
C HIS A 34 6.50 -15.65 24.56
N THR A 35 7.13 -15.61 23.40
CA THR A 35 7.69 -16.80 22.75
C THR A 35 9.18 -17.02 22.98
N ILE A 36 9.99 -15.95 22.95
CA ILE A 36 11.46 -16.04 22.96
C ILE A 36 12.01 -15.78 24.37
N TYR A 37 11.50 -14.73 25.02
CA TYR A 37 12.01 -14.28 26.31
C TYR A 37 11.09 -14.72 27.47
N TRP A 38 10.41 -15.82 27.29
CA TRP A 38 9.58 -16.39 28.35
C TRP A 38 10.47 -16.91 29.48
N HIS A 39 10.17 -16.47 30.68
CA HIS A 39 10.82 -16.98 31.89
C HIS A 39 9.81 -17.05 33.05
N THR A 40 9.85 -18.09 33.78
CA THR A 40 8.97 -18.36 34.93
C THR A 40 9.66 -19.37 35.88
N ASP A 41 9.33 -19.36 37.16
CA ASP A 41 9.75 -20.36 38.09
C ASP A 41 8.92 -21.66 37.99
N GLY A 42 8.00 -21.72 37.03
CA GLY A 42 7.11 -22.87 36.80
C GLY A 42 5.83 -22.85 37.61
N THR A 43 5.67 -21.93 38.58
CA THR A 43 4.42 -21.80 39.33
C THR A 43 3.33 -21.10 38.51
N ASP A 44 2.06 -21.46 38.77
CA ASP A 44 0.92 -20.83 38.07
C ASP A 44 0.82 -19.33 38.36
N LYS A 45 1.21 -18.92 39.57
CA LYS A 45 1.29 -17.52 39.96
C LYS A 45 2.30 -16.76 39.09
N SER A 46 3.49 -17.29 38.90
CA SER A 46 4.54 -16.70 38.08
C SER A 46 4.13 -16.65 36.61
N LYS A 47 3.46 -17.68 36.09
CA LYS A 47 2.90 -17.68 34.73
C LYS A 47 1.86 -16.56 34.54
N LEU A 48 0.92 -16.44 35.51
CA LEU A 48 -0.12 -15.43 35.49
C LEU A 48 0.47 -14.00 35.56
N GLU A 49 1.41 -13.75 36.47
CA GLU A 49 2.09 -12.46 36.58
C GLU A 49 2.81 -12.08 35.29
N ARG A 50 3.45 -13.04 34.64
CA ARG A 50 4.14 -12.83 33.38
C ARG A 50 3.18 -12.50 32.25
N LEU A 51 2.11 -13.27 32.07
CA LEU A 51 1.08 -13.00 31.07
C LEU A 51 0.41 -11.65 31.32
N SER A 52 0.09 -11.31 32.58
CA SER A 52 -0.47 -10.03 32.96
C SER A 52 0.46 -8.87 32.60
N SER A 53 1.78 -9.05 32.77
CA SER A 53 2.77 -8.04 32.38
C SER A 53 2.84 -7.82 30.85
N ILE A 54 2.54 -8.83 30.07
CA ILE A 54 2.51 -8.75 28.60
C ILE A 54 1.20 -8.10 28.14
N ALA A 55 0.07 -8.53 28.71
CA ALA A 55 -1.26 -8.02 28.37
C ALA A 55 -1.48 -6.57 28.82
N GLY A 56 -1.03 -6.24 30.04
CA GLY A 56 -1.17 -4.90 30.61
C GLY A 56 -0.16 -3.87 30.10
N ASP A 57 0.80 -4.31 29.29
CA ASP A 57 1.81 -3.44 28.77
C ASP A 57 1.29 -2.62 27.58
N THR A 58 0.77 -1.43 27.89
CA THR A 58 0.40 -0.43 26.91
C THR A 58 1.62 0.10 26.14
N SER A 59 2.82 -0.22 26.59
CA SER A 59 4.10 0.24 26.05
C SER A 59 4.60 -0.55 24.85
N LEU A 60 3.81 -1.46 24.27
CA LEU A 60 4.07 -1.93 22.89
C LEU A 60 4.27 -0.77 21.91
N THR A 61 3.90 0.43 22.34
CA THR A 61 3.98 1.70 21.60
C THR A 61 4.83 2.76 22.27
N GLU A 62 5.25 2.59 23.51
CA GLU A 62 6.11 3.56 24.20
C GLU A 62 7.60 3.37 23.87
N GLY A 63 7.99 2.18 23.41
CA GLY A 63 9.28 2.00 22.77
C GLY A 63 9.23 2.62 21.37
N ILE A 64 9.92 3.72 21.17
CA ILE A 64 10.02 4.44 19.88
C ILE A 64 10.36 3.46 18.74
N GLU A 65 11.16 2.44 19.00
CA GLU A 65 11.61 1.47 18.01
C GLU A 65 10.49 0.51 17.56
N VAL A 66 9.64 0.03 18.47
CA VAL A 66 8.52 -0.87 18.12
C VAL A 66 7.47 -0.15 17.29
N GLY A 67 7.18 1.11 17.61
CA GLY A 67 6.31 1.96 16.80
C GLY A 67 6.81 2.15 15.38
N LYS A 68 8.10 2.42 15.21
CA LYS A 68 8.74 2.56 13.89
C LYS A 68 8.70 1.27 13.07
N ILE A 69 8.94 0.13 13.71
CA ILE A 69 8.85 -1.18 13.06
C ILE A 69 7.44 -1.41 12.52
N TRP A 70 6.45 -1.06 13.32
CA TRP A 70 5.06 -1.21 12.91
C TRP A 70 4.67 -0.27 11.77
N GLU A 71 5.02 1.00 11.85
CA GLU A 71 4.80 1.97 10.79
C GLU A 71 5.44 1.49 9.47
N ALA A 72 6.68 1.01 9.55
CA ALA A 72 7.39 0.44 8.40
C ALA A 72 6.69 -0.80 7.84
N LEU A 73 6.12 -1.67 8.69
CA LEU A 73 5.33 -2.83 8.27
C LEU A 73 4.05 -2.42 7.56
N GLN A 74 3.33 -1.43 8.08
CA GLN A 74 2.12 -0.89 7.45
C GLN A 74 2.45 -0.26 6.09
N GLU A 75 3.53 0.49 6.02
CA GLU A 75 3.98 1.11 4.76
C GLU A 75 4.40 0.06 3.74
N ARG A 76 5.15 -0.95 4.15
CA ARG A 76 5.50 -2.10 3.30
C ARG A 76 4.26 -2.82 2.78
N PHE A 77 3.26 -3.05 3.61
CA PHE A 77 2.01 -3.69 3.21
C PHE A 77 1.26 -2.84 2.18
N LYS A 78 1.19 -1.53 2.39
CA LYS A 78 0.61 -0.56 1.46
C LYS A 78 1.35 -0.55 0.11
N HIS A 79 2.69 -0.54 0.14
CA HIS A 79 3.49 -0.61 -1.09
C HIS A 79 3.27 -1.92 -1.84
N MET A 80 3.23 -3.04 -1.13
CA MET A 80 2.96 -4.37 -1.70
C MET A 80 1.59 -4.43 -2.37
N THR A 81 0.53 -3.99 -1.70
CA THR A 81 -0.83 -3.99 -2.25
C THR A 81 -0.97 -3.03 -3.43
N ASN A 82 -0.31 -1.89 -3.41
CA ASN A 82 -0.24 -0.98 -4.54
C ASN A 82 0.54 -1.60 -5.72
N GLY A 83 1.64 -2.30 -5.46
CA GLY A 83 2.40 -3.02 -6.48
C GLY A 83 1.55 -4.08 -7.19
N PHE A 84 0.74 -4.83 -6.46
CA PHE A 84 -0.22 -5.77 -7.05
C PHE A 84 -1.23 -5.06 -7.96
N ARG A 85 -1.82 -3.96 -7.51
CA ARG A 85 -2.76 -3.17 -8.31
C ARG A 85 -2.13 -2.61 -9.58
N HIS A 86 -0.88 -2.16 -9.51
CA HIS A 86 -0.13 -1.69 -10.68
C HIS A 86 0.10 -2.79 -11.73
N ASN A 87 0.24 -4.02 -11.28
CA ASN A 87 0.40 -5.19 -12.15
C ASN A 87 -0.94 -5.81 -12.61
N GLY A 88 -2.05 -5.12 -12.42
CA GLY A 88 -3.37 -5.58 -12.86
C GLY A 88 -4.04 -6.59 -11.93
N ILE A 89 -3.44 -6.89 -10.77
CA ILE A 89 -4.05 -7.75 -9.76
C ILE A 89 -5.01 -6.90 -8.92
N GLN A 90 -6.24 -7.34 -8.81
CA GLN A 90 -7.22 -6.66 -7.98
C GLN A 90 -6.98 -6.98 -6.50
N VAL A 91 -7.05 -5.95 -5.65
CA VAL A 91 -6.91 -6.09 -4.20
C VAL A 91 -8.16 -5.53 -3.54
N THR A 92 -8.96 -6.41 -2.96
CA THR A 92 -10.13 -6.03 -2.16
C THR A 92 -9.75 -6.01 -0.69
N GLU A 93 -10.01 -4.90 -0.02
CA GLU A 93 -9.66 -4.69 1.39
C GLU A 93 -10.93 -4.48 2.20
N PHE A 94 -11.05 -5.21 3.31
CA PHE A 94 -12.15 -5.11 4.26
C PHE A 94 -11.61 -4.63 5.61
N PRO A 95 -11.84 -3.38 5.99
CA PRO A 95 -11.57 -2.93 7.34
C PRO A 95 -12.58 -3.58 8.30
N ILE A 96 -12.07 -4.26 9.31
CA ILE A 96 -12.87 -5.02 10.28
C ILE A 96 -12.53 -4.60 11.71
N GLU A 97 -13.50 -4.75 12.60
CA GLU A 97 -13.36 -4.52 14.03
C GLU A 97 -13.87 -5.73 14.80
N LEU A 98 -13.07 -6.21 15.75
CA LEU A 98 -13.42 -7.33 16.63
C LEU A 98 -14.61 -6.96 17.52
N GLN A 99 -15.63 -7.80 17.52
CA GLN A 99 -16.79 -7.68 18.41
C GLN A 99 -16.61 -8.45 19.70
N ASP A 100 -15.66 -9.40 19.71
CA ASP A 100 -15.22 -10.14 20.89
C ASP A 100 -13.72 -10.44 20.79
N SER A 101 -13.14 -11.08 21.80
CA SER A 101 -11.73 -11.46 21.82
C SER A 101 -11.35 -12.37 20.66
N LEU A 102 -10.10 -12.26 20.19
CA LEU A 102 -9.59 -13.11 19.12
C LEU A 102 -8.41 -13.94 19.64
N LEU A 103 -8.45 -15.24 19.35
CA LEU A 103 -7.38 -16.19 19.66
C LEU A 103 -6.97 -16.91 18.37
N CYS A 104 -5.78 -16.60 17.87
CA CYS A 104 -5.15 -17.31 16.76
C CYS A 104 -3.93 -18.08 17.26
N GLY A 105 -3.79 -19.33 16.82
CA GLY A 105 -2.63 -20.15 17.17
C GLY A 105 -2.70 -20.82 18.54
N SER A 106 -3.88 -21.07 19.07
CA SER A 106 -4.08 -21.79 20.34
C SER A 106 -3.42 -23.17 20.39
N GLY A 107 -3.26 -23.82 19.24
CA GLY A 107 -2.58 -25.12 19.11
C GLY A 107 -1.06 -25.05 19.02
N LEU A 108 -0.46 -23.85 19.02
CA LEU A 108 0.99 -23.71 19.06
C LEU A 108 1.51 -24.12 20.45
N SER A 109 2.57 -24.91 20.46
CA SER A 109 3.20 -25.31 21.72
C SER A 109 3.75 -24.12 22.47
N HIS A 110 3.34 -23.98 23.73
CA HIS A 110 3.81 -22.91 24.61
C HIS A 110 3.88 -23.41 26.07
N LEU A 111 4.72 -22.78 26.89
CA LEU A 111 4.90 -23.12 28.32
C LEU A 111 3.66 -22.84 29.18
N THR A 112 2.72 -22.02 28.68
CA THR A 112 1.42 -21.79 29.34
C THR A 112 0.30 -22.64 28.79
N GLU A 113 0.62 -23.71 28.06
CA GLU A 113 -0.32 -24.68 27.46
C GLU A 113 -1.10 -24.09 26.26
N VAL A 114 -1.41 -22.79 26.23
CA VAL A 114 -2.12 -22.14 25.14
C VAL A 114 -1.19 -21.18 24.44
N GLY A 115 -0.91 -21.44 23.17
CA GLY A 115 -0.10 -20.58 22.33
C GLY A 115 -0.88 -19.43 21.72
N MET A 116 -0.16 -18.52 21.07
CA MET A 116 -0.72 -17.43 20.28
C MET A 116 0.16 -17.15 19.06
N SER A 117 -0.47 -16.85 17.93
CA SER A 117 0.24 -16.52 16.70
C SER A 117 0.80 -15.11 16.73
N PHE A 118 2.12 -15.00 16.65
CA PHE A 118 2.83 -13.74 16.48
C PHE A 118 3.69 -13.80 15.24
N MET A 119 3.72 -12.71 14.48
CA MET A 119 4.53 -12.60 13.28
C MET A 119 6.02 -12.44 13.60
N ASN A 120 6.83 -13.38 13.19
CA ASN A 120 8.28 -13.24 13.23
C ASN A 120 8.79 -12.41 12.05
N PRO A 121 9.80 -11.55 12.23
CA PRO A 121 10.52 -11.23 13.48
C PRO A 121 9.90 -10.08 14.29
N TYR A 122 8.70 -9.65 14.00
CA TYR A 122 8.12 -8.42 14.55
C TYR A 122 7.44 -8.61 15.92
N GLY A 123 7.08 -9.83 16.29
CA GLY A 123 6.40 -10.12 17.57
C GLY A 123 5.01 -9.49 17.70
N ILE A 124 4.31 -9.33 16.58
CA ILE A 124 3.00 -8.69 16.44
C ILE A 124 1.95 -9.79 16.28
N PRO A 125 0.82 -9.75 17.01
CA PRO A 125 -0.26 -10.68 16.77
C PRO A 125 -0.88 -10.44 15.39
N TYR A 126 -1.25 -11.49 14.69
CA TYR A 126 -1.81 -11.41 13.35
C TYR A 126 -2.81 -12.55 13.08
N ILE A 127 -3.64 -12.38 12.08
CA ILE A 127 -4.49 -13.43 11.55
C ILE A 127 -3.79 -13.99 10.30
N PRO A 128 -3.34 -15.25 10.32
CA PRO A 128 -2.68 -15.85 9.16
C PRO A 128 -3.60 -15.90 7.94
N GLY A 129 -3.06 -15.60 6.75
CA GLY A 129 -3.80 -15.70 5.50
C GLY A 129 -4.35 -17.09 5.23
N SER A 130 -3.67 -18.14 5.72
CA SER A 130 -4.17 -19.52 5.66
C SER A 130 -5.43 -19.73 6.48
N SER A 131 -5.51 -19.12 7.67
CA SER A 131 -6.72 -19.17 8.51
C SER A 131 -7.86 -18.39 7.88
N ILE A 132 -7.57 -17.22 7.28
CA ILE A 132 -8.55 -16.44 6.53
C ILE A 132 -9.09 -17.26 5.36
N LYS A 133 -8.20 -17.89 4.58
CA LYS A 133 -8.59 -18.77 3.47
C LYS A 133 -9.52 -19.90 3.92
N GLY A 134 -9.18 -20.57 5.03
CA GLY A 134 -9.99 -21.69 5.55
C GLY A 134 -11.42 -21.26 5.83
N ILE A 135 -11.59 -20.23 6.65
CA ILE A 135 -12.92 -19.74 7.06
C ILE A 135 -13.72 -19.23 5.87
N LEU A 136 -13.10 -18.47 4.97
CA LEU A 136 -13.81 -17.96 3.78
C LEU A 136 -14.17 -19.07 2.79
N ARG A 137 -13.37 -20.14 2.70
CA ARG A 137 -13.71 -21.33 1.93
C ARG A 137 -14.93 -22.04 2.53
N ASP A 138 -14.96 -22.23 3.84
CA ASP A 138 -16.09 -22.86 4.52
C ASP A 138 -17.36 -22.02 4.35
N ALA A 139 -17.27 -20.69 4.47
CA ALA A 139 -18.36 -19.77 4.18
C ALA A 139 -18.87 -19.90 2.74
N ALA A 140 -17.96 -19.97 1.77
CA ALA A 140 -18.32 -20.15 0.37
C ALA A 140 -19.01 -21.49 0.10
N GLN A 141 -18.57 -22.57 0.76
CA GLN A 141 -19.19 -23.88 0.67
C GLN A 141 -20.62 -23.87 1.23
N MET A 142 -20.84 -23.20 2.38
CA MET A 142 -22.18 -23.04 2.95
C MET A 142 -23.12 -22.28 2.02
N LEU A 143 -22.65 -21.14 1.45
CA LEU A 143 -23.43 -20.38 0.48
C LEU A 143 -23.78 -21.20 -0.79
N ALA A 144 -22.82 -22.00 -1.28
CA ALA A 144 -23.05 -22.88 -2.43
C ALA A 144 -24.03 -24.01 -2.14
N TYR A 145 -24.05 -24.52 -0.89
CA TYR A 145 -24.97 -25.55 -0.43
C TYR A 145 -26.40 -25.03 -0.30
N ASP A 146 -26.59 -23.85 0.30
CA ASP A 146 -27.89 -23.26 0.57
C ASP A 146 -28.64 -22.82 -0.69
N LYS A 147 -27.97 -22.72 -1.84
CA LYS A 147 -28.51 -22.31 -3.15
C LYS A 147 -29.31 -20.98 -3.11
N THR A 148 -29.14 -20.22 -2.06
CA THR A 148 -29.80 -18.90 -1.90
C THR A 148 -29.10 -17.82 -2.68
N ASP A 149 -27.80 -18.00 -2.93
CA ASP A 149 -26.94 -17.13 -3.72
C ASP A 149 -26.56 -17.77 -5.05
N SER A 150 -26.10 -16.97 -6.00
CA SER A 150 -25.62 -17.42 -7.31
C SER A 150 -24.25 -18.13 -7.26
N LEU A 151 -23.75 -18.46 -6.06
CA LEU A 151 -22.48 -19.15 -5.87
C LEU A 151 -22.66 -20.66 -6.05
N THR A 152 -21.82 -21.28 -6.85
CA THR A 152 -21.82 -22.71 -7.12
C THR A 152 -20.60 -23.40 -6.52
N HIS A 153 -20.63 -24.73 -6.38
CA HIS A 153 -19.45 -25.50 -5.95
C HIS A 153 -18.26 -25.34 -6.93
N ASP A 154 -18.53 -25.17 -8.22
CA ASP A 154 -17.49 -24.91 -9.21
C ASP A 154 -16.85 -23.54 -8.98
N ASP A 155 -17.63 -22.52 -8.64
CA ASP A 155 -17.10 -21.22 -8.23
C ASP A 155 -16.18 -21.32 -7.01
N VAL A 156 -16.55 -22.12 -6.00
CA VAL A 156 -15.71 -22.34 -4.81
C VAL A 156 -14.38 -22.99 -5.22
N ASN A 157 -14.44 -23.98 -6.08
CA ASN A 157 -13.25 -24.65 -6.58
C ASN A 157 -12.35 -23.70 -7.41
N ASP A 158 -12.94 -22.85 -8.23
CA ASP A 158 -12.21 -21.86 -9.01
C ASP A 158 -11.57 -20.77 -8.13
N LEU A 159 -12.29 -20.30 -7.14
CA LEU A 159 -11.81 -19.25 -6.24
C LEU A 159 -10.73 -19.74 -5.26
N PHE A 160 -10.94 -20.90 -4.64
CA PHE A 160 -10.08 -21.40 -3.55
C PHE A 160 -9.09 -22.50 -3.97
N GLY A 161 -9.31 -23.10 -5.11
CA GLY A 161 -8.49 -24.20 -5.64
C GLY A 161 -8.97 -25.58 -5.22
N ILE A 162 -8.42 -26.58 -5.88
CA ILE A 162 -8.74 -28.00 -5.68
C ILE A 162 -7.46 -28.73 -5.29
N VAL A 163 -7.57 -29.65 -4.33
CA VAL A 163 -6.53 -30.63 -4.02
C VAL A 163 -6.88 -31.92 -4.75
N GLY A 164 -6.03 -32.34 -5.70
CA GLY A 164 -6.22 -33.58 -6.43
C GLY A 164 -5.92 -34.83 -5.59
N GLY A 165 -6.32 -35.98 -6.11
CA GLY A 165 -6.06 -37.26 -5.47
C GLY A 165 -6.92 -37.53 -4.23
N SER A 166 -8.17 -37.03 -4.19
CA SER A 166 -9.12 -37.41 -3.16
C SER A 166 -9.49 -38.89 -3.29
N LYS A 167 -9.91 -39.53 -2.19
CA LYS A 167 -10.38 -40.93 -2.21
C LYS A 167 -11.57 -41.17 -3.14
N GLU A 168 -12.26 -40.06 -3.52
CA GLU A 168 -13.46 -40.10 -4.36
C GLU A 168 -13.14 -39.94 -5.86
N ASP A 169 -12.01 -39.30 -6.21
CA ASP A 169 -11.56 -39.11 -7.59
C ASP A 169 -10.02 -39.06 -7.66
N GLU A 170 -9.40 -40.22 -7.92
CA GLU A 170 -7.93 -40.36 -8.06
C GLU A 170 -7.36 -39.60 -9.27
N ASN A 171 -8.21 -39.27 -10.27
CA ASN A 171 -7.81 -38.57 -11.47
C ASN A 171 -7.92 -37.05 -11.37
N GLN A 172 -8.43 -36.54 -10.26
CA GLN A 172 -8.55 -35.09 -10.05
C GLN A 172 -7.20 -34.43 -9.93
N VAL A 173 -6.91 -33.48 -10.84
CA VAL A 173 -5.64 -32.74 -10.83
C VAL A 173 -5.75 -31.56 -9.87
N SER A 174 -4.73 -31.39 -9.02
CA SER A 174 -4.63 -30.22 -8.14
C SER A 174 -4.57 -28.92 -8.96
N ARG A 175 -5.38 -27.94 -8.57
CA ARG A 175 -5.42 -26.62 -9.22
C ARG A 175 -5.41 -25.52 -8.19
N MET A 176 -4.57 -24.51 -8.41
CA MET A 176 -4.53 -23.31 -7.58
C MET A 176 -5.79 -22.46 -7.82
N GLY A 177 -6.34 -21.91 -6.76
CA GLY A 177 -7.46 -20.97 -6.86
C GLY A 177 -7.03 -19.57 -7.28
N HIS A 178 -7.99 -18.79 -7.75
CA HIS A 178 -7.77 -17.41 -8.17
C HIS A 178 -7.60 -16.42 -7.02
N LEU A 179 -8.01 -16.79 -5.80
CA LEU A 179 -7.88 -15.94 -4.63
C LEU A 179 -6.59 -16.20 -3.87
N GLN A 180 -5.92 -15.12 -3.48
CA GLN A 180 -4.79 -15.15 -2.56
C GLN A 180 -5.13 -14.32 -1.32
N PHE A 181 -4.77 -14.84 -0.16
CA PHE A 181 -5.14 -14.26 1.14
C PHE A 181 -3.88 -13.78 1.84
N LEU A 182 -3.82 -12.47 2.11
CA LEU A 182 -2.70 -11.91 2.84
C LEU A 182 -2.91 -12.04 4.34
N ASP A 183 -1.81 -12.11 5.09
CA ASP A 183 -1.86 -12.02 6.54
C ASP A 183 -2.48 -10.68 6.94
N SER A 184 -3.32 -10.70 7.97
CA SER A 184 -4.00 -9.50 8.47
C SER A 184 -3.37 -9.04 9.78
N PHE A 185 -2.99 -7.76 9.81
CA PHE A 185 -2.34 -7.12 10.95
C PHE A 185 -3.26 -6.11 11.62
N PRO A 186 -3.12 -5.91 12.95
CA PRO A 186 -3.87 -4.88 13.63
C PRO A 186 -3.53 -3.50 13.08
N GLN A 187 -4.53 -2.63 13.01
CA GLN A 187 -4.38 -1.26 12.51
C GLN A 187 -3.91 -0.28 13.59
N GLU A 188 -4.06 -0.66 14.84
CA GLU A 188 -3.64 0.10 16.01
C GLU A 188 -2.91 -0.84 16.97
N PHE A 189 -1.89 -0.30 17.68
CA PHE A 189 -1.05 -1.11 18.57
C PHE A 189 -1.36 -0.95 20.05
N LYS A 190 -1.98 0.17 20.42
CA LYS A 190 -2.19 0.49 21.81
C LYS A 190 -3.19 -0.47 22.43
N ASN A 191 -2.82 -1.04 23.58
CA ASN A 191 -3.73 -1.83 24.41
C ASN A 191 -4.40 -2.98 23.65
N LEU A 192 -3.60 -3.69 22.84
CA LEU A 192 -4.09 -4.69 21.89
C LEU A 192 -4.36 -6.06 22.55
N LEU A 193 -3.62 -6.42 23.59
CA LEU A 193 -3.68 -7.73 24.22
C LEU A 193 -4.45 -7.68 25.55
N ASP A 194 -5.08 -8.82 25.89
CA ASP A 194 -5.73 -9.07 27.16
C ASP A 194 -5.46 -10.49 27.62
N LEU A 195 -5.89 -10.77 28.83
CA LEU A 195 -5.89 -12.09 29.42
C LEU A 195 -7.28 -12.67 29.42
N ASP A 196 -7.34 -13.95 29.16
CA ASP A 196 -8.51 -14.76 29.43
C ASP A 196 -8.11 -16.07 30.12
N ILE A 197 -9.06 -16.81 30.66
CA ILE A 197 -8.85 -18.01 31.45
C ILE A 197 -9.63 -19.16 30.83
N LEU A 198 -8.92 -20.25 30.53
CA LEU A 198 -9.52 -21.53 30.23
C LEU A 198 -9.60 -22.34 31.52
N THR A 199 -10.76 -22.88 31.84
CA THR A 199 -10.99 -23.63 33.05
C THR A 199 -11.42 -25.05 32.70
N PRO A 200 -10.48 -25.96 32.36
CA PRO A 200 -10.84 -27.35 32.11
C PRO A 200 -11.32 -28.00 33.42
N HIS A 201 -12.48 -28.58 33.30
CA HIS A 201 -13.04 -29.50 34.32
C HIS A 201 -12.66 -30.91 33.90
N HIS A 202 -12.64 -31.85 34.84
CA HIS A 202 -12.46 -33.29 34.60
C HIS A 202 -11.09 -33.66 33.95
N LYS A 203 -10.01 -33.17 34.55
CA LYS A 203 -8.64 -33.45 34.07
C LYS A 203 -8.36 -34.95 34.03
N SER A 204 -8.82 -35.69 35.06
CA SER A 204 -8.65 -37.14 35.18
C SER A 204 -9.29 -37.89 34.01
N TYR A 205 -10.47 -37.46 33.60
CA TYR A 205 -11.17 -38.03 32.44
C TYR A 205 -10.40 -37.82 31.11
N PHE A 206 -9.89 -36.64 30.89
CA PHE A 206 -9.11 -36.36 29.67
C PHE A 206 -7.73 -37.03 29.64
N GLN A 207 -7.25 -37.54 30.79
CA GLN A 207 -6.00 -38.26 30.89
C GLN A 207 -6.22 -39.79 30.98
N ASP A 208 -7.40 -40.29 30.59
CA ASP A 208 -7.80 -41.71 30.67
C ASP A 208 -7.70 -42.31 32.07
N ASN A 209 -7.76 -41.49 33.13
CA ASN A 209 -7.58 -41.89 34.52
C ASN A 209 -8.91 -42.02 35.29
N GLY A 210 -10.06 -42.08 34.63
CA GLY A 210 -11.34 -42.26 35.31
C GLY A 210 -12.56 -41.71 34.60
N TYR A 211 -13.65 -41.66 35.32
CA TYR A 211 -14.91 -41.04 34.84
C TYR A 211 -14.95 -39.56 35.23
N PRO A 212 -15.66 -38.70 34.49
CA PRO A 212 -15.82 -37.29 34.87
C PRO A 212 -16.62 -37.18 36.16
N HIS A 213 -16.08 -36.50 37.14
CA HIS A 213 -16.72 -36.23 38.44
C HIS A 213 -16.83 -34.75 38.70
N ASP A 214 -17.99 -34.28 39.21
CA ASP A 214 -18.20 -32.88 39.53
C ASP A 214 -17.39 -32.38 40.74
N GLU A 215 -16.73 -33.31 41.46
CA GLU A 215 -15.86 -33.01 42.60
C GLU A 215 -14.44 -32.60 42.22
N GLU A 216 -14.07 -32.69 40.91
CA GLU A 216 -12.76 -32.26 40.46
C GLU A 216 -12.65 -30.72 40.41
N ASP A 217 -11.65 -30.19 41.11
CA ASP A 217 -11.37 -28.77 41.09
C ASP A 217 -10.92 -28.31 39.68
N PRO A 218 -11.54 -27.27 39.11
CA PRO A 218 -11.15 -26.74 37.83
C PRO A 218 -9.75 -26.12 37.91
N ILE A 219 -8.93 -26.33 36.87
CA ILE A 219 -7.58 -25.78 36.79
C ILE A 219 -7.60 -24.56 35.87
N PRO A 220 -7.48 -23.35 36.43
CA PRO A 220 -7.47 -22.13 35.59
C PRO A 220 -6.15 -22.01 34.81
N ILE A 221 -6.25 -21.99 33.49
CA ILE A 221 -5.12 -21.80 32.57
C ILE A 221 -5.26 -20.40 31.93
N PRO A 222 -4.44 -19.42 32.38
CA PRO A 222 -4.46 -18.11 31.78
C PRO A 222 -3.76 -18.09 30.40
N TYR A 223 -4.29 -17.34 29.44
CA TYR A 223 -3.70 -17.19 28.12
C TYR A 223 -3.95 -15.80 27.54
N LEU A 224 -3.16 -15.43 26.53
CA LEU A 224 -3.29 -14.16 25.84
C LEU A 224 -4.34 -14.21 24.73
N VAL A 225 -5.07 -13.11 24.58
CA VAL A 225 -6.02 -12.87 23.51
C VAL A 225 -5.82 -11.47 22.92
N VAL A 226 -6.24 -11.27 21.68
CA VAL A 226 -6.42 -9.92 21.16
C VAL A 226 -7.76 -9.38 21.66
N LYS A 227 -7.74 -8.14 22.14
CA LYS A 227 -8.92 -7.51 22.74
C LYS A 227 -10.04 -7.26 21.74
N LYS A 228 -11.26 -7.32 22.25
CA LYS A 228 -12.43 -6.71 21.64
C LYS A 228 -12.16 -5.26 21.26
N GLY A 229 -12.70 -4.83 20.09
CA GLY A 229 -12.50 -3.49 19.54
C GLY A 229 -11.21 -3.31 18.75
N ALA A 230 -10.31 -4.30 18.73
CA ALA A 230 -9.13 -4.26 17.89
C ALA A 230 -9.53 -4.24 16.41
N LYS A 231 -8.87 -3.37 15.62
CA LYS A 231 -9.17 -3.19 14.21
C LYS A 231 -8.12 -3.88 13.35
N PHE A 232 -8.58 -4.60 12.35
CA PHE A 232 -7.76 -5.29 11.38
C PHE A 232 -8.16 -4.89 9.95
N LYS A 233 -7.39 -5.35 8.97
CA LYS A 233 -7.72 -5.19 7.56
C LYS A 233 -7.48 -6.52 6.85
N LEU A 234 -8.54 -7.17 6.40
CA LEU A 234 -8.42 -8.31 5.49
C LEU A 234 -8.08 -7.80 4.10
N ALA A 235 -7.13 -8.42 3.43
CA ALA A 235 -6.78 -8.12 2.06
C ALA A 235 -6.78 -9.41 1.24
N ILE A 236 -7.59 -9.43 0.19
CA ILE A 236 -7.78 -10.55 -0.71
C ILE A 236 -7.38 -10.09 -2.11
N LEU A 237 -6.47 -10.84 -2.72
CA LEU A 237 -6.00 -10.61 -4.07
C LEU A 237 -6.78 -11.52 -5.00
N HIS A 238 -7.17 -10.99 -6.14
CA HIS A 238 -7.72 -11.82 -7.23
C HIS A 238 -6.99 -11.52 -8.52
N ASP A 239 -6.48 -12.57 -9.12
CA ASP A 239 -5.83 -12.51 -10.42
C ASP A 239 -6.87 -12.91 -11.49
N HIS A 240 -7.24 -11.93 -12.33
CA HIS A 240 -8.12 -12.17 -13.45
C HIS A 240 -7.48 -11.62 -14.72
N HIS A 241 -7.10 -12.54 -15.59
CA HIS A 241 -6.69 -12.21 -16.96
C HIS A 241 -7.87 -11.96 -17.91
N ASN A 242 -9.10 -11.82 -17.36
CA ASN A 242 -10.35 -11.79 -18.11
C ASN A 242 -11.01 -10.40 -18.09
N SER A 243 -12.16 -10.28 -18.76
CA SER A 243 -12.86 -9.01 -18.98
C SER A 243 -13.26 -8.29 -17.66
N SER A 244 -13.45 -6.97 -17.74
CA SER A 244 -13.88 -6.13 -16.61
C SER A 244 -15.21 -6.59 -15.96
N GLU A 245 -16.10 -7.25 -16.72
CA GLU A 245 -17.36 -7.77 -16.20
C GLU A 245 -17.14 -8.97 -15.26
N GLN A 246 -16.21 -9.86 -15.60
CA GLN A 246 -15.85 -11.02 -14.78
C GLN A 246 -15.14 -10.57 -13.49
N GLU A 247 -14.33 -9.54 -13.59
CA GLU A 247 -13.67 -8.91 -12.43
C GLU A 247 -14.70 -8.36 -11.43
N ILE A 248 -15.71 -7.64 -11.90
CA ILE A 248 -16.80 -7.11 -11.07
C ILE A 248 -17.62 -8.25 -10.45
N ALA A 249 -17.92 -9.30 -11.23
CA ALA A 249 -18.66 -10.46 -10.73
C ALA A 249 -17.90 -11.20 -9.63
N CYS A 250 -16.59 -11.40 -9.81
CA CYS A 250 -15.73 -12.01 -8.80
C CYS A 250 -15.66 -11.18 -7.52
N SER A 251 -15.48 -9.87 -7.63
CA SER A 251 -15.46 -8.96 -6.48
C SER A 251 -16.75 -9.05 -5.67
N LYS A 252 -17.91 -9.13 -6.32
CA LYS A 252 -19.20 -9.30 -5.65
C LYS A 252 -19.30 -10.63 -4.93
N LYS A 253 -18.82 -11.74 -5.55
CA LYS A 253 -18.77 -13.05 -4.90
C LYS A 253 -17.87 -13.02 -3.66
N VAL A 254 -16.68 -12.44 -3.77
CA VAL A 254 -15.74 -12.30 -2.66
C VAL A 254 -16.36 -11.47 -1.54
N GLN A 255 -16.99 -10.34 -1.86
CA GLN A 255 -17.67 -9.51 -0.87
C GLN A 255 -18.75 -10.30 -0.13
N ARG A 256 -19.59 -11.00 -0.86
CA ARG A 256 -20.68 -11.81 -0.26
C ARG A 256 -20.14 -12.93 0.65
N ILE A 257 -19.06 -13.60 0.26
CA ILE A 257 -18.41 -14.63 1.06
C ILE A 257 -17.85 -14.05 2.37
N VAL A 258 -17.20 -12.88 2.28
CA VAL A 258 -16.65 -12.21 3.46
C VAL A 258 -17.77 -11.73 4.40
N GLU A 259 -18.83 -11.14 3.87
CA GLU A 259 -19.99 -10.72 4.65
C GLU A 259 -20.61 -11.90 5.40
N TYR A 260 -20.84 -13.03 4.70
CA TYR A 260 -21.38 -14.23 5.31
C TYR A 260 -20.45 -14.78 6.41
N ALA A 261 -19.16 -14.85 6.16
CA ALA A 261 -18.19 -15.33 7.14
C ALA A 261 -18.15 -14.45 8.40
N ILE A 262 -18.24 -13.13 8.23
CA ILE A 262 -18.25 -12.17 9.34
C ILE A 262 -19.56 -12.23 10.14
N GLU A 263 -20.68 -12.46 9.47
CA GLU A 263 -22.01 -12.50 10.09
C GLU A 263 -22.28 -13.82 10.83
N HIS A 264 -21.80 -14.95 10.29
CA HIS A 264 -22.20 -16.28 10.77
C HIS A 264 -21.04 -17.12 11.34
N MET A 265 -19.79 -16.73 11.11
CA MET A 265 -18.62 -17.47 11.49
C MET A 265 -17.66 -16.58 12.29
N GLY A 266 -16.88 -17.14 13.15
CA GLY A 266 -15.81 -16.44 13.83
C GLY A 266 -14.45 -16.74 13.19
N PHE A 267 -13.46 -15.91 13.44
CA PHE A 267 -12.08 -16.13 13.01
C PHE A 267 -11.22 -16.63 14.17
N GLY A 268 -10.34 -17.61 13.90
CA GLY A 268 -9.45 -18.16 14.92
C GLY A 268 -10.07 -19.32 15.71
N ALA A 269 -9.70 -19.43 16.99
CA ALA A 269 -10.17 -20.49 17.88
C ALA A 269 -11.32 -20.01 18.76
N LYS A 270 -12.08 -20.96 19.33
CA LYS A 270 -13.20 -20.75 20.27
C LYS A 270 -14.35 -19.93 19.67
N THR A 271 -14.61 -20.03 18.39
CA THR A 271 -15.63 -19.26 17.68
C THR A 271 -17.05 -19.59 18.15
N SER A 272 -17.29 -20.83 18.63
CA SER A 272 -18.60 -21.27 19.17
C SER A 272 -19.06 -20.51 20.42
N ILE A 273 -18.15 -19.86 21.13
CA ILE A 273 -18.46 -19.04 22.30
C ILE A 273 -18.32 -17.53 22.04
N GLY A 274 -18.19 -17.12 20.76
CA GLY A 274 -18.18 -15.73 20.34
C GLY A 274 -16.80 -15.17 20.02
N TYR A 275 -15.72 -15.91 20.22
CA TYR A 275 -14.38 -15.44 19.86
C TYR A 275 -14.24 -15.20 18.37
N GLY A 276 -13.48 -14.17 18.03
CA GLY A 276 -13.16 -13.86 16.65
C GLY A 276 -14.36 -13.34 15.83
N TRP A 277 -15.45 -12.96 16.50
CA TRP A 277 -16.55 -12.28 15.84
C TRP A 277 -16.16 -10.87 15.46
N MET A 278 -16.54 -10.47 14.27
CA MET A 278 -16.10 -9.22 13.66
C MET A 278 -17.27 -8.48 13.03
N LYS A 279 -17.07 -7.21 12.76
CA LYS A 279 -17.94 -6.44 11.87
C LYS A 279 -17.10 -5.67 10.84
N ILE A 280 -17.68 -5.41 9.69
CA ILE A 280 -17.06 -4.51 8.69
C ILE A 280 -17.26 -3.07 9.15
N ASP A 281 -16.21 -2.27 9.13
CA ASP A 281 -16.29 -0.82 9.27
C ASP A 281 -16.66 -0.21 7.91
N GLU A 282 -17.98 -0.17 7.63
CA GLU A 282 -18.51 0.31 6.36
C GLU A 282 -18.11 1.76 6.07
N LYS A 283 -18.04 2.61 7.10
CA LYS A 283 -17.63 4.02 6.94
C LYS A 283 -16.20 4.14 6.48
N LYS A 284 -15.31 3.33 7.07
CA LYS A 284 -13.92 3.28 6.66
C LYS A 284 -13.77 2.66 5.28
N MET A 285 -14.53 1.61 4.98
CA MET A 285 -14.53 0.96 3.67
C MET A 285 -14.93 1.94 2.56
N GLN A 286 -15.99 2.71 2.73
CA GLN A 286 -16.44 3.74 1.79
C GLN A 286 -15.37 4.82 1.61
N LYS A 287 -14.84 5.35 2.71
CA LYS A 287 -13.78 6.37 2.68
C LYS A 287 -12.50 5.89 1.98
N ASP A 288 -12.10 4.65 2.26
CA ASP A 288 -10.91 4.05 1.62
C ASP A 288 -11.16 3.83 0.11
N GLN A 289 -12.39 3.48 -0.28
CA GLN A 289 -12.77 3.37 -1.69
C GLN A 289 -12.73 4.74 -2.39
N GLU A 290 -13.35 5.77 -1.83
CA GLU A 290 -13.32 7.13 -2.38
C GLU A 290 -11.88 7.66 -2.55
N ASN A 291 -11.02 7.40 -1.57
CA ASN A 291 -9.61 7.80 -1.63
C ASN A 291 -8.87 7.07 -2.76
N ARG A 292 -9.17 5.78 -2.97
CA ARG A 292 -8.59 5.00 -4.07
C ARG A 292 -9.05 5.52 -5.42
N ASP A 293 -10.33 5.83 -5.56
CA ASP A 293 -10.89 6.36 -6.81
C ASP A 293 -10.29 7.73 -7.15
N LYS A 294 -10.18 8.62 -6.18
CA LYS A 294 -9.48 9.91 -6.34
C LYS A 294 -8.01 9.75 -6.73
N ALA A 295 -7.32 8.78 -6.12
CA ALA A 295 -5.92 8.50 -6.46
C ALA A 295 -5.77 7.94 -7.88
N ARG A 296 -6.68 7.05 -8.32
CA ARG A 296 -6.72 6.54 -9.70
C ARG A 296 -6.97 7.65 -10.72
N GLU A 297 -7.92 8.53 -10.45
CA GLU A 297 -8.19 9.68 -11.32
C GLU A 297 -7.00 10.64 -11.42
N ALA A 298 -6.34 10.92 -10.30
CA ALA A 298 -5.16 11.78 -10.28
C ALA A 298 -4.00 11.15 -11.06
N GLU A 299 -3.80 9.84 -10.91
CA GLU A 299 -2.77 9.11 -11.64
C GLU A 299 -3.08 9.03 -13.14
N ALA A 300 -4.34 8.78 -13.51
CA ALA A 300 -4.77 8.77 -14.90
C ALA A 300 -4.54 10.15 -15.56
N LYS A 301 -4.88 11.25 -14.89
CA LYS A 301 -4.59 12.61 -15.35
C LYS A 301 -3.09 12.87 -15.52
N ARG A 302 -2.28 12.41 -14.56
CA ARG A 302 -0.82 12.55 -14.65
C ARG A 302 -0.26 11.78 -15.85
N ARG A 303 -0.66 10.52 -16.03
CA ARG A 303 -0.25 9.71 -17.19
C ARG A 303 -0.68 10.34 -18.52
N GLN A 304 -1.89 10.90 -18.57
CA GLN A 304 -2.36 11.62 -19.75
C GLN A 304 -1.49 12.85 -20.04
N GLN A 305 -1.18 13.65 -19.03
CA GLN A 305 -0.30 14.81 -19.15
C GLN A 305 1.12 14.42 -19.60
N GLU A 306 1.68 13.36 -19.01
CA GLU A 306 2.99 12.81 -19.39
C GLU A 306 2.98 12.32 -20.86
N ALA A 307 1.91 11.62 -21.26
CA ALA A 307 1.76 11.16 -22.64
C ALA A 307 1.61 12.31 -23.63
N ASP A 308 0.84 13.35 -23.28
CA ASP A 308 0.67 14.53 -24.12
C ASP A 308 1.97 15.33 -24.22
N GLN A 309 2.72 15.46 -23.12
CA GLN A 309 4.06 16.07 -23.14
C GLN A 309 5.05 15.27 -24.00
N ALA A 310 5.04 13.92 -23.87
CA ALA A 310 5.88 13.05 -24.68
C ALA A 310 5.54 13.16 -26.17
N LYS A 311 4.26 13.20 -26.53
CA LYS A 311 3.81 13.42 -27.91
C LYS A 311 4.26 14.79 -28.44
N ALA A 312 4.10 15.85 -27.63
CA ALA A 312 4.55 17.19 -28.02
C ALA A 312 6.07 17.25 -28.19
N ALA A 313 6.84 16.59 -27.32
CA ALA A 313 8.30 16.49 -27.44
C ALA A 313 8.72 15.72 -28.68
N ALA A 314 8.07 14.60 -28.98
CA ALA A 314 8.33 13.81 -30.19
C ALA A 314 8.02 14.62 -31.49
N LEU A 315 6.91 15.37 -31.46
CA LEU A 315 6.54 16.25 -32.61
C LEU A 315 7.59 17.33 -32.84
N ARG A 316 8.07 17.97 -31.76
CA ARG A 316 9.15 18.97 -31.83
C ARG A 316 10.46 18.38 -32.35
N GLN A 317 10.78 17.18 -31.94
CA GLN A 317 11.98 16.49 -32.40
C GLN A 317 11.88 16.15 -33.90
N ALA A 318 10.72 15.62 -34.34
CA ALA A 318 10.48 15.32 -35.74
C ALA A 318 10.53 16.59 -36.61
N GLU A 319 9.94 17.72 -36.15
CA GLU A 319 10.05 19.00 -36.79
C GLU A 319 11.52 19.41 -36.93
N ARG A 320 12.29 19.36 -35.86
CA ARG A 320 13.70 19.71 -35.83
C ARG A 320 14.54 18.85 -36.79
N GLU A 321 14.27 17.54 -36.85
CA GLU A 321 14.99 16.61 -37.75
C GLU A 321 14.71 16.85 -39.23
N SER A 322 13.52 17.39 -39.56
CA SER A 322 13.13 17.72 -40.94
C SER A 322 13.77 19.00 -41.48
N LEU A 323 14.37 19.83 -40.62
CA LEU A 323 14.95 21.12 -40.97
C LEU A 323 16.36 20.95 -41.53
N SER A 324 16.75 21.86 -42.44
CA SER A 324 18.13 22.04 -42.88
C SER A 324 19.04 22.49 -41.73
N GLU A 325 20.37 22.44 -41.90
CA GLU A 325 21.32 22.81 -40.88
C GLU A 325 21.14 24.25 -40.37
N ASP A 326 20.93 25.20 -41.27
CA ASP A 326 20.71 26.60 -40.94
C ASP A 326 19.36 26.85 -40.28
N GLU A 327 18.29 26.22 -40.75
CA GLU A 327 16.98 26.26 -40.12
C GLU A 327 17.00 25.59 -38.72
N ARG A 328 17.76 24.53 -38.52
CA ARG A 328 17.93 23.86 -37.22
C ARG A 328 18.65 24.76 -36.23
N TRP A 329 19.68 25.47 -36.67
CA TRP A 329 20.33 26.47 -35.84
C TRP A 329 19.35 27.58 -35.39
N ALA A 330 18.53 28.10 -36.31
CA ALA A 330 17.50 29.08 -35.98
C ALA A 330 16.44 28.53 -35.03
N TYR A 331 16.02 27.27 -35.23
CA TYR A 331 15.10 26.54 -34.34
C TYR A 331 15.65 26.46 -32.92
N ASP A 332 16.86 25.96 -32.77
CA ASP A 332 17.51 25.76 -31.47
C ASP A 332 17.74 27.06 -30.71
N LEU A 333 18.05 28.17 -31.45
CA LEU A 333 18.22 29.47 -30.85
C LEU A 333 16.89 30.01 -30.27
N VAL A 334 15.80 29.92 -31.04
CA VAL A 334 14.46 30.35 -30.58
C VAL A 334 13.97 29.53 -29.41
N GLU A 335 14.10 28.21 -29.47
CA GLU A 335 13.69 27.32 -28.36
C GLU A 335 14.51 27.59 -27.08
N ARG A 336 15.82 27.81 -27.19
CA ARG A 336 16.69 28.16 -26.04
C ARG A 336 16.26 29.49 -25.40
N VAL A 337 15.92 30.48 -26.21
CA VAL A 337 15.44 31.78 -25.72
C VAL A 337 14.07 31.61 -25.02
N GLN A 338 13.18 30.79 -25.57
CA GLN A 338 11.88 30.54 -24.96
C GLN A 338 12.00 29.76 -23.64
N ALA A 339 12.87 28.74 -23.58
CA ALA A 339 13.08 27.94 -22.38
C ALA A 339 13.66 28.75 -21.19
N ASN A 340 14.45 29.78 -21.47
CA ASN A 340 15.02 30.67 -20.47
C ASN A 340 14.02 31.66 -19.86
N ASN A 341 12.81 31.71 -20.37
CA ASN A 341 11.76 32.62 -19.89
C ASN A 341 10.73 31.85 -19.07
N THR A 342 10.58 32.23 -17.81
CA THR A 342 9.73 31.57 -16.82
C THR A 342 8.24 31.89 -16.93
N THR A 343 7.84 32.78 -17.82
CA THR A 343 6.43 33.19 -17.99
C THR A 343 5.89 32.75 -19.35
N ASN A 344 4.76 32.03 -19.33
CA ASN A 344 4.08 31.52 -20.52
C ASN A 344 3.49 32.61 -21.45
N ASP A 345 3.55 33.87 -21.07
CA ASP A 345 2.90 35.01 -21.77
C ASP A 345 3.94 36.05 -22.25
N ILE A 346 4.94 35.58 -22.98
CA ILE A 346 5.99 36.49 -23.51
C ILE A 346 5.50 37.14 -24.79
N LYS A 347 5.55 38.47 -24.81
CA LYS A 347 5.24 39.23 -26.05
C LYS A 347 6.24 38.81 -27.14
N PRO A 348 5.77 38.52 -28.37
CA PRO A 348 6.63 38.14 -29.50
C PRO A 348 7.82 39.06 -29.74
N ALA A 349 7.62 40.38 -29.59
CA ALA A 349 8.69 41.39 -29.70
C ALA A 349 9.83 41.16 -28.67
N THR A 350 9.50 40.64 -27.48
CA THR A 350 10.50 40.34 -26.46
C THR A 350 11.35 39.12 -26.86
N ILE A 351 10.74 38.11 -27.50
CA ILE A 351 11.45 36.94 -28.05
C ILE A 351 12.45 37.40 -29.13
N VAL A 352 12.01 38.23 -30.07
CA VAL A 352 12.91 38.80 -31.11
C VAL A 352 14.09 39.49 -30.45
N LYS A 353 13.84 40.40 -29.50
CA LYS A 353 14.88 41.14 -28.79
C LYS A 353 15.89 40.21 -28.07
N GLN A 354 15.42 39.13 -27.48
CA GLN A 354 16.26 38.18 -26.79
C GLN A 354 17.05 37.31 -27.78
N CYS A 355 16.44 36.89 -28.89
CA CYS A 355 17.14 36.19 -29.96
C CYS A 355 18.27 37.03 -30.55
N LEU A 356 18.01 38.33 -30.84
CA LEU A 356 19.05 39.22 -31.32
C LEU A 356 20.25 39.35 -30.39
N LYS A 357 20.03 39.31 -29.10
CA LYS A 357 21.12 39.32 -28.09
C LYS A 357 21.88 38.02 -28.01
N ALA A 358 21.28 36.92 -28.42
CA ALA A 358 21.85 35.58 -28.35
C ALA A 358 22.53 35.11 -29.66
N ILE A 359 22.47 35.95 -30.71
CA ILE A 359 23.18 35.68 -31.98
C ILE A 359 24.68 35.81 -31.73
N ASP A 360 25.43 34.81 -32.17
CA ASP A 360 26.89 34.80 -32.15
C ASP A 360 27.45 35.54 -33.38
N ASP A 361 28.63 36.17 -33.23
CA ASP A 361 29.30 36.87 -34.33
C ASP A 361 29.74 35.92 -35.47
N SER A 362 29.69 34.60 -35.25
CA SER A 362 29.96 33.56 -36.24
C SER A 362 28.75 33.16 -37.09
N ALA A 363 27.55 33.71 -36.85
CA ALA A 363 26.34 33.35 -37.57
C ALA A 363 26.42 33.65 -39.08
N THR A 364 26.09 32.68 -39.93
CA THR A 364 26.10 32.83 -41.39
C THR A 364 24.90 33.66 -41.89
N PRO A 365 24.99 34.30 -43.06
CA PRO A 365 23.85 35.01 -43.63
C PRO A 365 22.63 34.12 -43.87
N GLU A 366 22.81 32.85 -44.19
CA GLU A 366 21.76 31.85 -44.38
C GLU A 366 21.06 31.52 -43.04
N GLN A 367 21.82 31.39 -41.95
CA GLN A 367 21.28 31.20 -40.59
C GLN A 367 20.47 32.41 -40.14
N LEU A 368 20.92 33.65 -40.46
CA LEU A 368 20.19 34.86 -40.11
C LEU A 368 18.86 34.97 -40.88
N LYS A 369 18.83 34.56 -42.15
CA LYS A 369 17.59 34.47 -42.95
C LYS A 369 16.63 33.43 -42.39
N ALA A 370 17.09 32.23 -42.09
CA ALA A 370 16.30 31.18 -41.47
C ALA A 370 15.72 31.62 -40.12
N LEU A 371 16.49 32.34 -39.29
CA LEU A 371 16.00 32.95 -38.07
C LEU A 371 14.92 34.00 -38.32
N ALA A 372 15.09 34.86 -39.36
CA ALA A 372 14.09 35.86 -39.71
C ALA A 372 12.77 35.23 -40.15
N GLU A 373 12.80 34.18 -40.94
CA GLU A 373 11.61 33.47 -41.40
C GLU A 373 10.87 32.85 -40.20
N ARG A 374 11.60 32.17 -39.29
CA ARG A 374 11.00 31.54 -38.11
C ARG A 374 10.43 32.56 -37.12
N LEU A 375 11.10 33.69 -36.90
CA LEU A 375 10.60 34.78 -36.05
C LEU A 375 9.41 35.48 -36.71
N GLY A 376 9.45 35.64 -38.03
CA GLY A 376 8.35 36.22 -38.82
C GLY A 376 7.07 35.38 -38.69
N THR A 377 7.17 34.07 -38.83
CA THR A 377 6.04 33.16 -38.65
C THR A 377 5.44 33.28 -37.25
N LYS A 378 6.26 33.25 -36.19
CA LYS A 378 5.79 33.41 -34.81
C LYS A 378 5.15 34.75 -34.49
N ILE A 379 5.60 35.84 -35.15
CA ILE A 379 4.97 37.16 -35.01
C ILE A 379 3.62 37.22 -35.76
N MET A 380 3.50 36.56 -36.90
CA MET A 380 2.24 36.46 -37.63
C MET A 380 1.20 35.64 -36.89
N GLU A 381 1.57 34.53 -36.31
CA GLU A 381 0.71 33.69 -35.44
C GLU A 381 0.16 34.50 -34.25
N GLY A 382 0.94 35.45 -33.73
CA GLY A 382 0.55 36.35 -32.64
C GLY A 382 -0.33 37.55 -33.08
N LYS A 383 -0.73 37.68 -34.38
CA LYS A 383 -1.53 38.80 -34.95
C LYS A 383 -0.93 40.21 -34.71
N LEU A 384 0.40 40.34 -34.71
CA LEU A 384 1.11 41.54 -34.29
C LEU A 384 1.74 42.36 -35.45
N LEU A 385 1.37 42.09 -36.71
CA LEU A 385 1.85 42.86 -37.86
C LEU A 385 0.80 43.91 -38.19
N ASP A 386 0.97 45.14 -37.82
CA ASP A 386 0.51 46.34 -38.52
C ASP A 386 -0.04 47.52 -37.71
N GLN A 387 0.04 47.58 -36.40
CA GLN A 387 -0.39 48.81 -35.73
C GLN A 387 0.61 49.25 -34.65
N SER A 388 1.51 50.15 -35.02
CA SER A 388 2.19 50.97 -34.02
C SER A 388 1.16 51.84 -33.30
N THR A 389 1.01 51.61 -31.99
CA THR A 389 0.05 52.34 -31.13
C THR A 389 0.67 53.57 -30.49
N LYS A 390 1.98 53.81 -30.68
CA LYS A 390 2.72 54.94 -30.08
C LYS A 390 2.89 56.09 -31.04
N LYS A 391 2.84 57.33 -30.53
CA LYS A 391 3.09 58.52 -31.29
C LYS A 391 4.48 58.54 -31.97
N ASP A 392 5.47 57.86 -31.43
CA ASP A 392 6.77 57.65 -32.02
C ASP A 392 6.95 56.15 -32.30
N PRO A 393 6.88 55.72 -33.59
CA PRO A 393 7.00 54.32 -33.98
C PRO A 393 8.33 53.70 -33.54
N ARG A 394 9.41 54.47 -33.45
CA ARG A 394 10.74 53.96 -33.01
C ARG A 394 10.77 53.49 -31.55
N LYS A 395 9.79 53.90 -30.74
CA LYS A 395 9.62 53.45 -29.35
C LYS A 395 8.64 52.29 -29.22
N ASP A 396 8.08 51.83 -30.33
CA ASP A 396 7.19 50.67 -30.34
C ASP A 396 7.98 49.39 -30.54
N ASP A 397 7.87 48.48 -29.54
CA ASP A 397 8.59 47.21 -29.57
C ASP A 397 8.21 46.33 -30.76
N VAL A 398 6.97 46.42 -31.27
CA VAL A 398 6.50 45.71 -32.46
C VAL A 398 7.15 46.24 -33.73
N PHE A 399 7.25 47.56 -33.86
CA PHE A 399 7.93 48.21 -34.98
C PHE A 399 9.43 47.80 -34.99
N GLN A 400 10.11 47.89 -33.86
CA GLN A 400 11.50 47.48 -33.73
C GLN A 400 11.73 46.02 -34.07
N ALA A 401 10.83 45.12 -33.65
CA ALA A 401 10.88 43.69 -33.98
C ALA A 401 10.71 43.46 -35.50
N SER A 402 9.79 44.20 -36.15
CA SER A 402 9.58 44.11 -37.60
C SER A 402 10.81 44.56 -38.41
N GLU A 403 11.41 45.69 -38.05
CA GLU A 403 12.61 46.20 -38.71
C GLU A 403 13.83 45.28 -38.47
N ALA A 404 13.97 44.72 -37.30
CA ALA A 404 15.01 43.73 -36.99
C ALA A 404 14.86 42.45 -37.84
N ILE A 405 13.66 41.96 -38.05
CA ILE A 405 13.41 40.80 -38.92
C ILE A 405 13.74 41.12 -40.38
N LYS A 406 13.38 42.32 -40.88
CA LYS A 406 13.77 42.74 -42.22
C LYS A 406 15.28 42.76 -42.43
N THR A 407 16.03 43.26 -41.45
CA THR A 407 17.50 43.29 -41.46
C THR A 407 18.09 41.88 -41.46
N LEU A 408 17.51 40.97 -40.66
CA LEU A 408 17.91 39.56 -40.67
C LEU A 408 17.62 38.86 -42.00
N MET A 409 16.50 39.22 -42.69
CA MET A 409 16.18 38.70 -44.01
C MET A 409 17.22 39.10 -45.07
N GLU A 410 17.91 40.25 -44.88
CA GLU A 410 19.05 40.64 -45.73
C GLU A 410 20.35 39.86 -45.37
N GLY A 411 20.32 38.95 -44.42
CA GLY A 411 21.49 38.22 -43.96
C GLY A 411 22.46 39.06 -43.10
N LYS A 412 21.94 40.14 -42.48
CA LYS A 412 22.72 41.03 -41.62
C LYS A 412 22.26 40.95 -40.16
N VAL A 413 23.17 41.06 -39.21
CA VAL A 413 22.85 41.14 -37.79
C VAL A 413 22.13 42.43 -37.46
N ALA A 414 20.93 42.33 -36.92
CA ALA A 414 20.12 43.50 -36.53
C ALA A 414 20.44 43.94 -35.10
N LYS A 415 20.40 45.25 -34.84
CA LYS A 415 20.54 45.83 -33.50
C LYS A 415 19.21 46.36 -33.01
N TRP A 416 18.82 46.02 -31.77
CA TRP A 416 17.61 46.54 -31.16
C TRP A 416 17.76 48.05 -30.85
N GLY A 417 16.85 48.88 -31.38
CA GLY A 417 16.91 50.31 -31.18
C GLY A 417 17.96 51.05 -32.03
N GLY A 418 18.58 50.41 -32.99
CA GLY A 418 19.57 50.98 -33.88
C GLY A 418 18.99 51.34 -35.24
N ILE A 419 18.19 52.43 -35.32
CA ILE A 419 17.88 53.18 -36.55
C ILE A 419 18.33 54.62 -36.36
#